data_0133ea9d085af96cdbbfb344eefaa48a
#
_entry.id   0133ea9d085af96cdbbfb344eefaa48a
#
_cell.length_a   1.000
_cell.length_b   1.000
_cell.length_c   1.000
_cell.angle_alpha   90.00
_cell.angle_beta   90.00
_cell.angle_gamma   90.00
#
_symmetry.space_group_name_H-M   'P 1'
#
loop_
_entity.id
_entity.type
_entity.pdbx_description
1 polymer ?
#
loop_
_entity_poly.entity_id
_entity_poly.type
_entity_poly.pdbx_seq_one_letter_code
_entity_poly.pdbx_strand_id
1 'polypeptide(L)'
;IVSGMARGIDAAAHTGALRSGGKTIAVVGTGVNVVYPKENEKLYQELVKSGLVISEYPFHTQPQASNFPRRNRIVSGLSKGVLVVEAGVQSGSLITAHQALEQGRDVYAVPGAPYDGRSSGCNKLLKDGAVLVESAADVIENFNFSPVKFTSQQTRRSETADLFEYSLDNDKNNSDISGQADEYTELLSLISE
;
A
#
# COMPACT_ATOMS: atom_id res chain seq x y z
N ILE A 1 -10.25 -5.21 -0.67
CA ILE A 1 -9.00 -4.43 -0.74
C ILE A 1 -8.98 -3.40 0.38
N VAL A 2 -7.80 -3.18 1.00
CA VAL A 2 -7.57 -2.08 1.97
C VAL A 2 -6.36 -1.29 1.50
N SER A 3 -6.51 0.02 1.28
CA SER A 3 -5.40 0.89 0.83
C SER A 3 -5.59 2.33 1.30
N GLY A 4 -4.67 3.22 0.91
CA GLY A 4 -4.58 4.58 1.43
C GLY A 4 -5.14 5.67 0.52
N MET A 5 -5.69 5.32 -0.63
CA MET A 5 -6.22 6.26 -1.62
C MET A 5 -5.16 7.24 -2.20
N ALA A 6 -3.88 6.87 -2.13
CA ALA A 6 -2.81 7.64 -2.77
C ALA A 6 -2.90 7.58 -4.30
N ARG A 7 -2.06 8.38 -4.98
CA ARG A 7 -1.93 8.28 -6.46
C ARG A 7 -1.35 6.92 -6.85
N GLY A 8 -1.61 6.48 -8.07
CA GLY A 8 -1.04 5.26 -8.63
C GLY A 8 -1.72 4.00 -8.08
N ILE A 9 -0.95 3.08 -7.53
CA ILE A 9 -1.38 1.74 -7.13
C ILE A 9 -2.57 1.74 -6.15
N ASP A 10 -2.60 2.63 -5.16
CA ASP A 10 -3.73 2.71 -4.23
C ASP A 10 -5.05 2.98 -4.96
N ALA A 11 -5.03 3.97 -5.85
CA ALA A 11 -6.22 4.33 -6.63
C ALA A 11 -6.62 3.20 -7.59
N ALA A 12 -5.64 2.54 -8.22
CA ALA A 12 -5.88 1.40 -9.09
C ALA A 12 -6.49 0.22 -8.33
N ALA A 13 -5.97 -0.09 -7.14
CA ALA A 13 -6.47 -1.16 -6.28
C ALA A 13 -7.94 -0.93 -5.86
N HIS A 14 -8.28 0.28 -5.42
CA HIS A 14 -9.66 0.63 -5.09
C HIS A 14 -10.58 0.53 -6.31
N THR A 15 -10.12 1.05 -7.45
CA THR A 15 -10.89 1.04 -8.71
C THR A 15 -11.13 -0.38 -9.19
N GLY A 16 -10.10 -1.24 -9.15
CA GLY A 16 -10.21 -2.66 -9.51
C GLY A 16 -11.24 -3.38 -8.64
N ALA A 17 -11.16 -3.20 -7.31
CA ALA A 17 -12.12 -3.79 -6.38
C ALA A 17 -13.56 -3.33 -6.64
N LEU A 18 -13.79 -2.04 -6.89
CA LEU A 18 -15.13 -1.52 -7.17
C LEU A 18 -15.69 -2.03 -8.51
N ARG A 19 -14.86 -2.09 -9.56
CA ARG A 19 -15.25 -2.59 -10.88
C ARG A 19 -15.66 -4.06 -10.88
N SER A 20 -15.01 -4.88 -10.07
CA SER A 20 -15.33 -6.30 -9.92
C SER A 20 -16.50 -6.56 -8.94
N GLY A 21 -17.11 -5.54 -8.37
CA GLY A 21 -18.15 -5.68 -7.34
C GLY A 21 -17.61 -6.07 -5.97
N GLY A 22 -16.30 -6.10 -5.80
CA GLY A 22 -15.62 -6.40 -4.54
C GLY A 22 -15.74 -5.26 -3.52
N LYS A 23 -15.36 -5.54 -2.28
CA LYS A 23 -15.38 -4.54 -1.19
C LYS A 23 -14.01 -3.93 -0.99
N THR A 24 -13.98 -2.62 -0.73
CA THR A 24 -12.72 -1.91 -0.48
C THR A 24 -12.87 -0.87 0.62
N ILE A 25 -11.79 -0.71 1.39
CA ILE A 25 -11.69 0.23 2.51
C ILE A 25 -10.55 1.20 2.21
N ALA A 26 -10.86 2.48 2.11
CA ALA A 26 -9.85 3.53 2.06
C ALA A 26 -9.55 4.03 3.48
N VAL A 27 -8.32 3.87 3.91
CA VAL A 27 -7.84 4.48 5.16
C VAL A 27 -7.15 5.78 4.79
N VAL A 28 -7.64 6.94 5.26
CA VAL A 28 -7.08 8.23 4.85
C VAL A 28 -6.26 8.89 5.95
N GLY A 29 -5.23 9.66 5.57
CA GLY A 29 -4.36 10.42 6.49
C GLY A 29 -4.86 11.83 6.76
N THR A 30 -6.10 12.14 6.33
CA THR A 30 -6.81 13.41 6.51
C THR A 30 -8.09 13.16 7.31
N GLY A 31 -8.83 14.21 7.66
CA GLY A 31 -10.22 14.03 8.08
C GLY A 31 -11.03 13.38 6.95
N VAL A 32 -12.00 12.51 7.28
CA VAL A 32 -12.80 11.79 6.27
C VAL A 32 -13.57 12.70 5.31
N ASN A 33 -13.77 13.96 5.64
CA ASN A 33 -14.42 14.96 4.79
C ASN A 33 -13.43 15.80 3.96
N VAL A 34 -12.13 15.46 3.99
CA VAL A 34 -11.07 16.13 3.21
C VAL A 34 -10.52 15.14 2.20
N VAL A 35 -10.85 15.33 0.93
CA VAL A 35 -10.38 14.47 -0.15
C VAL A 35 -8.94 14.81 -0.50
N TYR A 36 -8.08 13.83 -0.39
CA TYR A 36 -6.67 13.94 -0.77
C TYR A 36 -6.17 12.59 -1.33
N PRO A 37 -5.47 12.60 -2.46
CA PRO A 37 -5.25 13.74 -3.35
C PRO A 37 -6.54 14.17 -4.08
N LYS A 38 -6.61 15.43 -4.53
CA LYS A 38 -7.82 15.97 -5.19
C LYS A 38 -8.17 15.26 -6.50
N GLU A 39 -7.17 14.74 -7.19
CA GLU A 39 -7.35 13.98 -8.44
C GLU A 39 -8.23 12.74 -8.23
N ASN A 40 -8.22 12.16 -7.04
CA ASN A 40 -9.02 10.99 -6.67
C ASN A 40 -10.44 11.34 -6.15
N GLU A 41 -10.94 12.56 -6.38
CA GLU A 41 -12.27 13.00 -5.95
C GLU A 41 -13.37 12.07 -6.45
N LYS A 42 -13.34 11.66 -7.72
CA LYS A 42 -14.34 10.75 -8.30
C LYS A 42 -14.29 9.38 -7.61
N LEU A 43 -13.11 8.83 -7.44
CA LEU A 43 -12.91 7.58 -6.72
C LEU A 43 -13.41 7.68 -5.28
N TYR A 44 -13.12 8.79 -4.59
CA TYR A 44 -13.62 9.02 -3.24
C TYR A 44 -15.16 8.93 -3.18
N GLN A 45 -15.87 9.57 -4.12
CA GLN A 45 -17.33 9.53 -4.18
C GLN A 45 -17.86 8.11 -4.43
N GLU A 46 -17.17 7.31 -5.22
CA GLU A 46 -17.51 5.90 -5.45
C GLU A 46 -17.25 5.07 -4.18
N LEU A 47 -16.14 5.29 -3.49
CA LEU A 47 -15.81 4.64 -2.22
C LEU A 47 -16.86 4.93 -1.14
N VAL A 48 -17.33 6.16 -1.03
CA VAL A 48 -18.39 6.53 -0.07
C VAL A 48 -19.71 5.80 -0.38
N LYS A 49 -20.00 5.52 -1.66
CA LYS A 49 -21.25 4.85 -2.08
C LYS A 49 -21.16 3.32 -1.94
N SER A 50 -20.04 2.71 -2.29
CA SER A 50 -19.94 1.27 -2.51
C SER A 50 -18.87 0.58 -1.67
N GLY A 51 -17.99 1.35 -1.00
CA GLY A 51 -16.93 0.90 -0.13
C GLY A 51 -17.04 1.49 1.26
N LEU A 52 -15.89 1.79 1.85
CA LEU A 52 -15.78 2.45 3.16
C LEU A 52 -14.58 3.39 3.17
N VAL A 53 -14.74 4.58 3.76
CA VAL A 53 -13.64 5.51 4.02
C VAL A 53 -13.53 5.70 5.53
N ILE A 54 -12.34 5.46 6.09
CA ILE A 54 -12.08 5.60 7.52
C ILE A 54 -10.86 6.46 7.79
N SER A 55 -10.84 7.09 8.96
CA SER A 55 -9.72 7.89 9.44
C SER A 55 -9.66 7.91 10.97
N GLU A 56 -8.44 8.04 11.50
CA GLU A 56 -8.22 8.37 12.93
C GLU A 56 -8.21 9.88 13.21
N TYR A 57 -8.26 10.71 12.17
CA TYR A 57 -8.15 12.15 12.30
C TYR A 57 -9.53 12.82 12.38
N PRO A 58 -9.67 13.89 13.16
CA PRO A 58 -10.89 14.68 13.23
C PRO A 58 -11.31 15.23 11.85
N PHE A 59 -12.59 15.56 11.71
CA PHE A 59 -13.09 16.28 10.54
C PHE A 59 -12.24 17.52 10.24
N HIS A 60 -12.11 17.86 8.97
CA HIS A 60 -11.35 19.01 8.47
C HIS A 60 -9.83 18.95 8.66
N THR A 61 -9.27 17.85 9.20
CA THR A 61 -7.82 17.68 9.26
C THR A 61 -7.24 17.69 7.85
N GLN A 62 -6.36 18.67 7.59
CA GLN A 62 -5.69 18.84 6.31
C GLN A 62 -4.58 17.78 6.12
N PRO A 63 -4.17 17.45 4.87
CA PRO A 63 -3.09 16.52 4.62
C PRO A 63 -1.78 17.01 5.23
N GLN A 64 -1.14 16.14 6.00
CA GLN A 64 0.17 16.35 6.61
C GLN A 64 1.04 15.13 6.33
N ALA A 65 2.30 15.33 5.91
CA ALA A 65 3.21 14.25 5.54
C ALA A 65 3.37 13.19 6.65
N SER A 66 3.44 13.65 7.93
CA SER A 66 3.55 12.76 9.10
C SER A 66 2.34 11.84 9.34
N ASN A 67 1.17 12.17 8.78
CA ASN A 67 -0.04 11.39 8.99
C ASN A 67 -0.06 10.11 8.13
N PHE A 68 0.56 10.14 6.95
CA PHE A 68 0.50 9.02 6.01
C PHE A 68 1.22 7.77 6.54
N PRO A 69 2.47 7.86 7.04
CA PRO A 69 3.12 6.71 7.65
C PRO A 69 2.41 6.16 8.88
N ARG A 70 1.85 7.04 9.72
CA ARG A 70 1.07 6.64 10.90
C ARG A 70 -0.19 5.89 10.52
N ARG A 71 -0.90 6.37 9.49
CA ARG A 71 -2.10 5.73 8.97
C ARG A 71 -1.82 4.33 8.42
N ASN A 72 -0.65 4.08 7.81
CA ASN A 72 -0.33 2.82 7.15
C ASN A 72 -0.43 1.60 8.08
N ARG A 73 -0.19 1.75 9.39
CA ARG A 73 -0.40 0.68 10.37
C ARG A 73 -1.84 0.16 10.42
N ILE A 74 -2.82 1.00 10.07
CA ILE A 74 -4.23 0.60 10.01
C ILE A 74 -4.47 -0.17 8.72
N VAL A 75 -3.88 0.24 7.60
CA VAL A 75 -3.96 -0.47 6.34
C VAL A 75 -3.44 -1.91 6.52
N SER A 76 -2.22 -2.08 7.04
CA SER A 76 -1.65 -3.39 7.30
C SER A 76 -2.43 -4.18 8.36
N GLY A 77 -2.88 -3.52 9.44
CA GLY A 77 -3.63 -4.16 10.53
C GLY A 77 -4.99 -4.72 10.12
N LEU A 78 -5.69 -4.07 9.19
CA LEU A 78 -6.96 -4.53 8.63
C LEU A 78 -6.81 -5.58 7.52
N SER A 79 -5.58 -5.82 7.06
CA SER A 79 -5.29 -6.73 5.97
C SER A 79 -4.83 -8.10 6.48
N LYS A 80 -5.04 -9.15 5.72
CA LYS A 80 -4.44 -10.47 5.96
C LYS A 80 -2.97 -10.49 5.54
N GLY A 81 -2.62 -9.75 4.49
CA GLY A 81 -1.27 -9.56 3.98
C GLY A 81 -1.16 -8.26 3.22
N VAL A 82 0.05 -7.81 2.95
CA VAL A 82 0.37 -6.58 2.22
C VAL A 82 1.11 -6.91 0.94
N LEU A 83 0.54 -6.55 -0.20
CA LEU A 83 1.19 -6.64 -1.51
C LEU A 83 1.84 -5.30 -1.86
N VAL A 84 3.16 -5.31 -2.04
CA VAL A 84 3.93 -4.17 -2.52
C VAL A 84 4.19 -4.37 -4.01
N VAL A 85 3.50 -3.57 -4.84
CA VAL A 85 3.58 -3.68 -6.29
C VAL A 85 4.81 -2.93 -6.83
N GLU A 86 5.07 -1.74 -6.29
CA GLU A 86 6.22 -0.92 -6.67
C GLU A 86 6.73 -0.16 -5.43
N ALA A 87 8.03 -0.21 -5.20
CA ALA A 87 8.68 0.56 -4.15
C ALA A 87 10.17 0.76 -4.45
N GLY A 88 10.64 2.00 -4.43
CA GLY A 88 12.05 2.31 -4.29
C GLY A 88 12.52 2.09 -2.84
N VAL A 89 13.84 2.14 -2.60
CA VAL A 89 14.42 1.88 -1.26
C VAL A 89 13.95 2.81 -0.15
N GLN A 90 13.43 3.98 -0.51
CA GLN A 90 12.95 5.01 0.42
C GLN A 90 11.42 5.19 0.36
N SER A 91 10.71 4.25 -0.27
CA SER A 91 9.26 4.36 -0.43
C SER A 91 8.52 4.17 0.89
N GLY A 92 7.49 4.98 1.12
CA GLY A 92 6.54 4.80 2.23
C GLY A 92 5.85 3.43 2.24
N SER A 93 5.77 2.74 1.09
CA SER A 93 5.24 1.38 0.99
C SER A 93 6.08 0.37 1.77
N LEU A 94 7.41 0.59 1.90
CA LEU A 94 8.27 -0.25 2.73
C LEU A 94 7.94 -0.11 4.22
N ILE A 95 7.54 1.08 4.67
CA ILE A 95 7.08 1.30 6.05
C ILE A 95 5.84 0.43 6.31
N THR A 96 4.90 0.39 5.35
CA THR A 96 3.71 -0.46 5.45
C THR A 96 4.07 -1.95 5.50
N ALA A 97 5.03 -2.39 4.67
CA ALA A 97 5.51 -3.76 4.67
C ALA A 97 6.15 -4.16 6.02
N HIS A 98 6.99 -3.30 6.60
CA HIS A 98 7.59 -3.54 7.92
C HIS A 98 6.52 -3.59 9.02
N GLN A 99 5.56 -2.66 9.01
CA GLN A 99 4.44 -2.68 9.96
C GLN A 99 3.59 -3.94 9.82
N ALA A 100 3.40 -4.45 8.60
CA ALA A 100 2.71 -5.71 8.35
C ALA A 100 3.44 -6.89 9.02
N LEU A 101 4.75 -6.99 8.85
CA LEU A 101 5.58 -8.02 9.50
C LEU A 101 5.52 -7.92 11.03
N GLU A 102 5.63 -6.73 11.60
CA GLU A 102 5.49 -6.50 13.05
C GLU A 102 4.11 -6.93 13.58
N GLN A 103 3.08 -6.83 12.75
CA GLN A 103 1.70 -7.25 13.05
C GLN A 103 1.43 -8.73 12.74
N GLY A 104 2.44 -9.50 12.31
CA GLY A 104 2.30 -10.91 11.95
C GLY A 104 1.49 -11.14 10.67
N ARG A 105 1.54 -10.19 9.73
CA ARG A 105 0.92 -10.28 8.41
C ARG A 105 1.93 -10.72 7.37
N ASP A 106 1.45 -11.43 6.35
CA ASP A 106 2.27 -11.82 5.22
C ASP A 106 2.62 -10.60 4.37
N VAL A 107 3.83 -10.60 3.79
CA VAL A 107 4.29 -9.58 2.86
C VAL A 107 4.57 -10.22 1.52
N TYR A 108 3.98 -9.63 0.50
CA TYR A 108 4.07 -10.00 -0.90
C TYR A 108 4.75 -8.88 -1.67
N ALA A 109 5.54 -9.21 -2.68
CA ALA A 109 6.17 -8.20 -3.52
C ALA A 109 6.22 -8.62 -4.99
N VAL A 110 5.91 -7.67 -5.87
CA VAL A 110 6.08 -7.85 -7.32
C VAL A 110 7.54 -7.64 -7.67
N PRO A 111 8.20 -8.58 -8.39
CA PRO A 111 9.58 -8.41 -8.83
C PRO A 111 9.68 -7.35 -9.91
N GLY A 112 10.83 -6.70 -10.01
CA GLY A 112 11.09 -5.76 -11.07
C GLY A 112 12.54 -5.78 -11.52
N ALA A 113 12.85 -4.99 -12.57
CA ALA A 113 14.18 -4.97 -13.15
C ALA A 113 15.25 -4.56 -12.11
N PRO A 114 16.40 -5.25 -12.05
CA PRO A 114 17.44 -5.00 -11.03
C PRO A 114 17.99 -3.57 -11.02
N TYR A 115 17.97 -2.90 -12.18
CA TYR A 115 18.50 -1.55 -12.35
C TYR A 115 17.42 -0.46 -12.31
N ASP A 116 16.14 -0.83 -12.16
CA ASP A 116 15.06 0.14 -11.97
C ASP A 116 14.97 0.51 -10.48
N GLY A 117 15.26 1.78 -10.19
CA GLY A 117 15.19 2.30 -8.82
C GLY A 117 13.82 2.14 -8.17
N ARG A 118 12.73 2.10 -8.96
CA ARG A 118 11.36 1.92 -8.48
C ARG A 118 11.09 0.50 -7.99
N SER A 119 11.84 -0.49 -8.48
CA SER A 119 11.70 -1.89 -8.09
C SER A 119 12.68 -2.31 -6.99
N SER A 120 13.63 -1.45 -6.63
CA SER A 120 14.73 -1.80 -5.72
C SER A 120 14.24 -2.18 -4.32
N GLY A 121 13.18 -1.54 -3.83
CA GLY A 121 12.55 -1.87 -2.55
C GLY A 121 11.79 -3.20 -2.59
N CYS A 122 11.01 -3.46 -3.65
CA CYS A 122 10.35 -4.75 -3.86
C CYS A 122 11.38 -5.89 -3.93
N ASN A 123 12.43 -5.70 -4.73
CA ASN A 123 13.51 -6.68 -4.84
C ASN A 123 14.25 -6.91 -3.51
N LYS A 124 14.37 -5.87 -2.66
CA LYS A 124 14.88 -6.02 -1.31
C LYS A 124 13.94 -6.85 -0.45
N LEU A 125 12.63 -6.54 -0.44
CA LEU A 125 11.64 -7.34 0.30
C LEU A 125 11.67 -8.82 -0.08
N LEU A 126 11.80 -9.13 -1.37
CA LEU A 126 11.93 -10.51 -1.86
C LEU A 126 13.18 -11.20 -1.33
N LYS A 127 14.32 -10.51 -1.28
CA LYS A 127 15.56 -11.03 -0.68
C LYS A 127 15.42 -11.25 0.82
N ASP A 128 14.62 -10.43 1.49
CA ASP A 128 14.36 -10.52 2.93
C ASP A 128 13.27 -11.56 3.26
N GLY A 129 12.70 -12.23 2.24
CA GLY A 129 11.79 -13.36 2.38
C GLY A 129 10.32 -13.04 2.13
N ALA A 130 9.98 -11.91 1.54
CA ALA A 130 8.62 -11.67 1.06
C ALA A 130 8.25 -12.66 -0.05
N VAL A 131 6.97 -12.98 -0.16
CA VAL A 131 6.46 -13.88 -1.20
C VAL A 131 6.49 -13.16 -2.55
N LEU A 132 7.10 -13.80 -3.55
CA LEU A 132 7.11 -13.28 -4.91
C LEU A 132 5.71 -13.43 -5.54
N VAL A 133 5.22 -12.38 -6.17
CA VAL A 133 3.92 -12.32 -6.85
C VAL A 133 4.11 -11.84 -8.27
N GLU A 134 3.71 -12.66 -9.24
CA GLU A 134 3.64 -12.32 -10.65
C GLU A 134 2.18 -12.22 -11.13
N SER A 135 1.25 -12.82 -10.37
CA SER A 135 -0.18 -12.86 -10.68
C SER A 135 -1.05 -12.83 -9.42
N ALA A 136 -2.33 -12.57 -9.59
CA ALA A 136 -3.30 -12.67 -8.50
C ALA A 136 -3.39 -14.07 -7.89
N ALA A 137 -3.21 -15.11 -8.71
CA ALA A 137 -3.24 -16.50 -8.25
C ALA A 137 -2.20 -16.76 -7.15
N ASP A 138 -1.01 -16.17 -7.25
CA ASP A 138 0.06 -16.35 -6.27
C ASP A 138 -0.35 -15.83 -4.88
N VAL A 139 -1.12 -14.73 -4.84
CA VAL A 139 -1.66 -14.20 -3.58
C VAL A 139 -2.73 -15.12 -3.03
N ILE A 140 -3.67 -15.58 -3.87
CA ILE A 140 -4.81 -16.41 -3.47
C ILE A 140 -4.32 -17.76 -2.94
N GLU A 141 -3.38 -18.39 -3.62
CA GLU A 141 -2.80 -19.68 -3.20
C GLU A 141 -2.14 -19.58 -1.83
N ASN A 142 -1.40 -18.50 -1.59
CA ASN A 142 -0.73 -18.29 -0.31
C ASN A 142 -1.70 -18.00 0.84
N PHE A 143 -2.87 -17.42 0.60
CA PHE A 143 -3.89 -17.26 1.66
C PHE A 143 -4.52 -18.59 2.11
N ASN A 144 -4.44 -19.66 1.31
CA ASN A 144 -4.96 -20.97 1.62
C ASN A 144 -3.94 -21.88 2.33
N PHE A 145 -2.66 -21.50 2.37
CA PHE A 145 -1.61 -22.21 3.09
C PHE A 145 -1.39 -21.62 4.49
N SER A 146 -1.28 -22.48 5.50
CA SER A 146 -0.97 -22.10 6.88
C SER A 146 0.35 -21.30 6.98
N PRO A 147 0.47 -20.35 7.91
CA PRO A 147 1.53 -19.37 7.91
C PRO A 147 2.91 -20.01 8.01
N VAL A 148 3.78 -19.69 7.06
CA VAL A 148 5.22 -19.83 7.26
C VAL A 148 5.60 -18.82 8.35
N LYS A 149 6.00 -19.32 9.53
CA LYS A 149 6.49 -18.44 10.61
C LYS A 149 7.82 -17.83 10.16
N PHE A 150 7.77 -16.58 9.72
CA PHE A 150 8.99 -15.80 9.59
C PHE A 150 9.57 -15.57 10.98
N THR A 151 10.76 -16.12 11.25
CA THR A 151 11.55 -15.72 12.39
C THR A 151 12.12 -14.34 12.08
N SER A 152 11.51 -13.30 12.66
CA SER A 152 12.05 -11.95 12.62
C SER A 152 13.44 -11.97 13.25
N GLN A 153 14.48 -11.96 12.42
CA GLN A 153 15.76 -11.49 12.91
C GLN A 153 15.57 -10.01 13.28
N GLN A 154 15.84 -9.71 14.53
CA GLN A 154 15.75 -8.38 15.11
C GLN A 154 16.49 -7.36 14.24
N THR A 155 15.78 -6.70 13.34
CA THR A 155 16.30 -5.52 12.66
C THR A 155 16.19 -4.36 13.65
N ARG A 156 17.31 -3.74 13.93
CA ARG A 156 17.48 -2.71 14.97
C ARG A 156 16.48 -1.57 14.77
N ARG A 157 15.88 -1.10 15.87
CA ARG A 157 14.96 0.04 15.99
C ARG A 157 15.43 1.36 15.35
N SER A 158 16.66 1.43 14.84
CA SER A 158 17.27 2.63 14.25
C SER A 158 16.82 2.92 12.81
N GLU A 159 16.46 1.90 12.00
CA GLU A 159 16.15 2.13 10.58
C GLU A 159 14.75 2.72 10.34
N THR A 160 13.80 2.49 11.26
CA THR A 160 12.44 3.04 11.12
C THR A 160 12.35 4.53 11.47
N ALA A 161 13.22 5.02 12.36
CA ALA A 161 13.26 6.45 12.71
C ALA A 161 13.80 7.29 11.55
N ASP A 162 14.85 6.82 10.89
CA ASP A 162 15.46 7.52 9.74
C ASP A 162 14.54 7.53 8.51
N LEU A 163 13.73 6.47 8.30
CA LEU A 163 12.71 6.44 7.25
C LEU A 163 11.57 7.43 7.51
N PHE A 164 11.26 7.69 8.78
CA PHE A 164 10.22 8.65 9.16
C PHE A 164 10.62 10.11 8.90
N GLU A 165 11.88 10.48 9.14
CA GLU A 165 12.38 11.84 8.86
C GLU A 165 12.51 12.09 7.35
N TYR A 166 12.91 11.08 6.57
CA TYR A 166 13.14 11.24 5.13
C TYR A 166 11.84 11.36 4.31
N SER A 167 10.72 10.79 4.76
CA SER A 167 9.43 10.90 4.05
C SER A 167 8.83 12.31 4.10
N LEU A 168 9.31 13.18 5.00
CA LEU A 168 8.83 14.54 5.15
C LEU A 168 9.35 15.50 4.07
N ASP A 169 10.51 15.19 3.45
CA ASP A 169 11.18 16.12 2.52
C ASP A 169 10.88 15.84 1.04
N ASN A 170 10.35 14.68 0.66
CA ASN A 170 10.26 14.22 -0.73
C ASN A 170 8.92 14.39 -1.44
N ASP A 171 7.87 14.90 -0.78
CA ASP A 171 6.55 15.11 -1.44
C ASP A 171 6.56 16.22 -2.51
N LYS A 172 7.70 16.90 -2.72
CA LYS A 172 7.79 18.02 -3.68
C LYS A 172 8.17 17.61 -5.12
N ASN A 173 8.65 16.39 -5.36
CA ASN A 173 9.27 16.02 -6.63
C ASN A 173 8.62 14.86 -7.41
N ASN A 174 7.44 14.36 -7.05
CA ASN A 174 6.88 13.17 -7.70
C ASN A 174 5.66 13.51 -8.57
N SER A 175 5.88 14.13 -9.74
CA SER A 175 4.81 14.50 -10.69
C SER A 175 4.63 13.54 -11.90
N ASP A 176 5.40 12.45 -12.02
CA ASP A 176 5.45 11.64 -13.25
C ASP A 176 5.10 10.16 -13.06
N ILE A 177 3.93 9.81 -12.52
CA ILE A 177 3.50 8.40 -12.42
C ILE A 177 2.13 8.14 -13.09
N SER A 178 1.74 8.89 -14.10
CA SER A 178 0.41 8.72 -14.71
C SER A 178 0.31 7.58 -15.77
N GLY A 179 1.43 7.05 -16.25
CA GLY A 179 1.42 6.12 -17.40
C GLY A 179 1.35 4.63 -17.09
N GLN A 180 1.58 4.20 -15.85
CA GLN A 180 1.66 2.77 -15.50
C GLN A 180 0.49 2.23 -14.69
N ALA A 181 -0.48 3.07 -14.33
CA ALA A 181 -1.64 2.64 -13.53
C ALA A 181 -2.54 1.62 -14.25
N ASP A 182 -2.56 1.64 -15.58
CA ASP A 182 -3.46 0.80 -16.38
C ASP A 182 -3.03 -0.67 -16.39
N GLU A 183 -1.74 -0.95 -16.43
CA GLU A 183 -1.19 -2.30 -16.48
C GLU A 183 -1.39 -3.07 -15.15
N TYR A 184 -1.40 -2.35 -14.02
CA TYR A 184 -1.64 -2.94 -12.70
C TYR A 184 -3.12 -3.03 -12.33
N THR A 185 -4.00 -2.33 -13.04
CA THR A 185 -5.46 -2.40 -12.80
C THR A 185 -6.01 -3.79 -13.11
N GLU A 186 -5.48 -4.45 -14.15
CA GLU A 186 -5.87 -5.81 -14.52
C GLU A 186 -5.48 -6.83 -13.43
N LEU A 187 -4.28 -6.71 -12.90
CA LEU A 187 -3.78 -7.60 -11.83
C LEU A 187 -4.60 -7.45 -10.55
N LEU A 188 -4.99 -6.24 -10.20
CA LEU A 188 -5.75 -5.96 -8.99
C LEU A 188 -7.25 -6.29 -9.14
N SER A 189 -7.79 -6.29 -10.36
CA SER A 189 -9.17 -6.72 -10.61
C SER A 189 -9.38 -8.21 -10.37
N LEU A 190 -8.35 -9.02 -10.63
CA LEU A 190 -8.40 -10.48 -10.43
C LEU A 190 -8.30 -10.90 -8.95
N ILE A 191 -7.79 -10.04 -8.06
CA ILE A 191 -7.68 -10.34 -6.61
C ILE A 191 -9.00 -10.08 -5.86
N SER A 192 -9.96 -9.45 -6.51
CA SER A 192 -11.22 -9.05 -5.86
C SER A 192 -12.39 -10.00 -6.10
N GLU A 193 -12.20 -11.07 -6.88
CA GLU A 193 -13.12 -12.22 -6.97
C GLU A 193 -12.81 -13.22 -5.85
#